data_f121c18263d3abe3bcd646a8c148987f
#
_entry.id   f121c18263d3abe3bcd646a8c148987f
#
_cell.length_a   1.000
_cell.length_b   1.000
_cell.length_c   1.000
_cell.angle_alpha   90.00
_cell.angle_beta   90.00
_cell.angle_gamma   90.00
#
_symmetry.space_group_name_H-M   'P 1'
#
loop_
_entity.id
_entity.type
_entity.pdbx_description
1 polymer ?
#
loop_
_entity_poly.entity_id
_entity_poly.type
_entity_poly.pdbx_seq_one_letter_code
_entity_poly.pdbx_strand_id
1 'polypeptide(L)'
;CIQIKTVKNSNSTVSQSYTENNLRAEVLKYKERYDNKIKEIEKIDKELEEEIQKATENNSELSDAQEQIKVGNKILGLVDSSKYLVHDKDILDIVNELKNAGAEAISINDERIVLTTSIICGGNVININEEKIGSPFVIKAIGLPETLANLSRPDGTLARLKERKIKVELQ
;
A
#
# COMPACT_ATOMS: atom_id res chain seq x y z
N CYS A 1 -10.10 -8.42 1.90
CA CYS A 1 -11.21 -7.56 1.51
C CYS A 1 -10.94 -6.14 1.99
N ILE A 2 -11.14 -5.15 1.13
CA ILE A 2 -11.03 -3.73 1.47
C ILE A 2 -12.41 -3.11 1.31
N GLN A 3 -12.89 -2.43 2.35
CA GLN A 3 -14.15 -1.67 2.34
C GLN A 3 -13.83 -0.19 2.52
N ILE A 4 -14.33 0.66 1.62
CA ILE A 4 -14.18 2.11 1.68
C ILE A 4 -15.56 2.72 1.88
N LYS A 5 -15.75 3.44 3.00
CA LYS A 5 -17.00 4.13 3.35
C LYS A 5 -16.79 5.64 3.28
N THR A 6 -17.69 6.31 2.58
CA THR A 6 -17.72 7.77 2.47
C THR A 6 -18.73 8.33 3.46
N VAL A 7 -18.33 9.30 4.27
CA VAL A 7 -19.22 10.00 5.21
C VAL A 7 -19.34 11.46 4.74
N LYS A 8 -20.58 11.93 4.53
CA LYS A 8 -20.83 13.32 4.17
C LYS A 8 -20.60 14.24 5.37
N ASN A 9 -19.79 15.27 5.21
CA ASN A 9 -19.67 16.35 6.20
C ASN A 9 -20.58 17.51 5.77
N SER A 10 -21.48 17.94 6.63
CA SER A 10 -22.46 18.98 6.33
C SER A 10 -22.05 20.41 6.75
N ASN A 11 -20.86 20.57 7.30
CA ASN A 11 -20.39 21.89 7.79
C ASN A 11 -18.90 22.08 7.53
N SER A 12 -18.50 22.80 6.49
CA SER A 12 -17.26 23.56 6.51
C SER A 12 -17.20 24.65 5.43
N THR A 13 -17.43 25.86 5.86
CA THR A 13 -16.92 27.08 5.23
C THR A 13 -15.93 27.70 6.19
N VAL A 14 -14.65 27.29 6.15
CA VAL A 14 -13.56 28.04 6.83
C VAL A 14 -12.23 27.76 6.15
N SER A 15 -11.57 28.83 5.66
CA SER A 15 -10.14 29.00 5.33
C SER A 15 -9.41 27.85 4.61
N GLN A 16 -9.96 27.36 3.52
CA GLN A 16 -9.43 26.18 2.82
C GLN A 16 -8.12 26.40 2.04
N SER A 17 -7.83 27.62 1.55
CA SER A 17 -6.73 27.77 0.58
C SER A 17 -5.31 27.69 1.17
N TYR A 18 -5.10 28.15 2.39
CA TYR A 18 -3.76 28.15 3.00
C TYR A 18 -3.35 26.77 3.52
N THR A 19 -4.30 26.05 4.11
CA THR A 19 -4.10 24.68 4.61
C THR A 19 -3.93 23.67 3.49
N GLU A 20 -4.65 23.83 2.38
CA GLU A 20 -4.61 22.94 1.25
C GLU A 20 -3.27 22.98 0.51
N ASN A 21 -2.70 24.16 0.29
CA ASN A 21 -1.40 24.30 -0.37
C ASN A 21 -0.25 23.76 0.50
N ASN A 22 -0.31 23.94 1.81
CA ASN A 22 0.69 23.41 2.73
C ASN A 22 0.61 21.89 2.83
N LEU A 23 -0.60 21.33 2.89
CA LEU A 23 -0.81 19.87 2.87
C LEU A 23 -0.36 19.24 1.56
N ARG A 24 -0.64 19.85 0.41
CA ARG A 24 -0.16 19.39 -0.89
C ARG A 24 1.36 19.39 -0.98
N ALA A 25 2.01 20.45 -0.53
CA ALA A 25 3.47 20.55 -0.52
C ALA A 25 4.10 19.48 0.39
N GLU A 26 3.49 19.21 1.54
CA GLU A 26 3.98 18.21 2.49
C GLU A 26 3.77 16.79 1.97
N VAL A 27 2.61 16.50 1.36
CA VAL A 27 2.34 15.20 0.70
C VAL A 27 3.32 14.96 -0.45
N LEU A 28 3.62 15.97 -1.28
CA LEU A 28 4.62 15.87 -2.34
C LEU A 28 6.00 15.55 -1.78
N LYS A 29 6.39 16.21 -0.69
CA LYS A 29 7.67 15.95 -0.01
C LYS A 29 7.77 14.53 0.55
N TYR A 30 6.68 14.01 1.15
CA TYR A 30 6.64 12.63 1.64
C TYR A 30 6.65 11.63 0.49
N LYS A 31 5.91 11.90 -0.60
CA LYS A 31 5.93 11.07 -1.80
C LYS A 31 7.35 10.97 -2.38
N GLU A 32 8.03 12.10 -2.55
CA GLU A 32 9.42 12.11 -3.05
C GLU A 32 10.37 11.32 -2.13
N ARG A 33 10.23 11.48 -0.81
CA ARG A 33 11.02 10.70 0.15
C ARG A 33 10.71 9.21 0.09
N TYR A 34 9.46 8.84 -0.12
CA TYR A 34 9.03 7.46 -0.24
C TYR A 34 9.53 6.84 -1.55
N ASP A 35 9.39 7.55 -2.67
CA ASP A 35 9.89 7.12 -3.98
C ASP A 35 11.42 6.95 -3.96
N ASN A 36 12.14 7.82 -3.25
CA ASN A 36 13.58 7.68 -3.08
C ASN A 36 13.95 6.45 -2.24
N LYS A 37 13.18 6.16 -1.16
CA LYS A 37 13.38 4.95 -0.37
C LYS A 37 13.07 3.68 -1.12
N ILE A 38 12.04 3.69 -1.98
CA ILE A 38 11.74 2.54 -2.86
C ILE A 38 12.92 2.26 -3.78
N LYS A 39 13.47 3.29 -4.43
CA LYS A 39 14.66 3.13 -5.29
C LYS A 39 15.86 2.60 -4.54
N GLU A 40 16.03 3.01 -3.29
CA GLU A 40 17.11 2.53 -2.43
C GLU A 40 16.93 1.04 -2.08
N ILE A 41 15.68 0.63 -1.78
CA ILE A 41 15.31 -0.77 -1.53
C ILE A 41 15.53 -1.61 -2.79
N GLU A 42 15.03 -1.17 -3.95
CA GLU A 42 15.22 -1.86 -5.22
C GLU A 42 16.70 -2.05 -5.56
N LYS A 43 17.54 -1.07 -5.21
CA LYS A 43 19.00 -1.17 -5.39
C LYS A 43 19.61 -2.22 -4.46
N ILE A 44 19.20 -2.23 -3.18
CA ILE A 44 19.67 -3.19 -2.18
C ILE A 44 19.22 -4.62 -2.55
N ASP A 45 17.97 -4.78 -2.99
CA ASP A 45 17.44 -6.06 -3.43
C ASP A 45 18.25 -6.61 -4.62
N LYS A 46 18.58 -5.74 -5.58
CA LYS A 46 19.42 -6.13 -6.71
C LYS A 46 20.85 -6.52 -6.29
N GLU A 47 21.47 -5.75 -5.39
CA GLU A 47 22.78 -6.06 -4.84
C GLU A 47 22.74 -7.40 -4.07
N LEU A 48 21.67 -7.67 -3.34
CA LEU A 48 21.46 -8.92 -2.62
C LEU A 48 21.26 -10.10 -3.58
N GLU A 49 20.50 -9.93 -4.67
CA GLU A 49 20.35 -10.95 -5.71
C GLU A 49 21.71 -11.28 -6.37
N GLU A 50 22.53 -10.26 -6.66
CA GLU A 50 23.87 -10.44 -7.22
C GLU A 50 24.81 -11.17 -6.24
N GLU A 51 24.74 -10.88 -4.94
CA GLU A 51 25.51 -11.59 -3.91
C GLU A 51 25.05 -13.04 -3.74
N ILE A 52 23.75 -13.29 -3.74
CA ILE A 52 23.17 -14.65 -3.68
C ILE A 52 23.61 -15.44 -4.90
N GLN A 53 23.60 -14.84 -6.08
CA GLN A 53 24.03 -15.50 -7.31
C GLN A 53 25.52 -15.85 -7.27
N LYS A 54 26.38 -14.94 -6.82
CA LYS A 54 27.83 -15.19 -6.64
C LYS A 54 28.09 -16.27 -5.59
N ALA A 55 27.35 -16.27 -4.48
CA ALA A 55 27.46 -17.29 -3.45
C ALA A 55 27.01 -18.66 -3.97
N THR A 56 26.01 -18.69 -4.85
CA THR A 56 25.45 -19.92 -5.44
C THR A 56 26.38 -20.50 -6.50
N GLU A 57 27.03 -19.66 -7.31
CA GLU A 57 28.03 -20.08 -8.31
C GLU A 57 29.26 -20.72 -7.66
N ASN A 58 29.59 -20.32 -6.44
CA ASN A 58 30.72 -20.89 -5.69
C ASN A 58 30.38 -22.16 -4.90
N ASN A 59 29.10 -22.57 -4.85
CA ASN A 59 28.64 -23.73 -4.12
C ASN A 59 27.59 -24.50 -4.90
N SER A 60 28.01 -25.53 -5.62
CA SER A 60 27.14 -26.36 -6.47
C SER A 60 26.00 -27.03 -5.68
N GLU A 61 26.22 -27.41 -4.42
CA GLU A 61 25.20 -28.01 -3.57
C GLU A 61 24.06 -27.01 -3.24
N LEU A 62 24.39 -25.74 -3.08
CA LEU A 62 23.40 -24.69 -2.85
C LEU A 62 22.59 -24.39 -4.11
N SER A 63 23.22 -24.44 -5.27
CA SER A 63 22.57 -24.29 -6.58
C SER A 63 21.54 -25.39 -6.81
N ASP A 64 21.92 -26.63 -6.57
CA ASP A 64 21.03 -27.80 -6.70
C ASP A 64 19.87 -27.75 -5.72
N ALA A 65 20.10 -27.31 -4.48
CA ALA A 65 19.05 -27.14 -3.48
C ALA A 65 18.06 -26.04 -3.87
N GLN A 66 18.53 -24.92 -4.41
CA GLN A 66 17.66 -23.83 -4.88
C GLN A 66 16.83 -24.25 -6.10
N GLU A 67 17.40 -25.00 -7.03
CA GLU A 67 16.68 -25.56 -8.18
C GLU A 67 15.59 -26.54 -7.70
N GLN A 68 15.89 -27.40 -6.74
CA GLN A 68 14.91 -28.31 -6.13
C GLN A 68 13.79 -27.56 -5.39
N ILE A 69 14.08 -26.45 -4.72
CA ILE A 69 13.07 -25.59 -4.09
C ILE A 69 12.18 -24.93 -5.15
N LYS A 70 12.75 -24.42 -6.26
CA LYS A 70 11.98 -23.84 -7.36
C LYS A 70 11.06 -24.89 -8.01
N VAL A 71 11.57 -26.07 -8.27
CA VAL A 71 10.79 -27.19 -8.82
C VAL A 71 9.73 -27.64 -7.82
N GLY A 72 10.07 -27.78 -6.56
CA GLY A 72 9.14 -28.12 -5.48
C GLY A 72 7.99 -27.10 -5.36
N ASN A 73 8.30 -25.83 -5.38
CA ASN A 73 7.31 -24.75 -5.34
C ASN A 73 6.39 -24.76 -6.57
N LYS A 74 6.92 -25.10 -7.74
CA LYS A 74 6.15 -25.23 -8.98
C LYS A 74 5.23 -26.46 -8.96
N ILE A 75 5.71 -27.59 -8.44
CA ILE A 75 4.93 -28.84 -8.32
C ILE A 75 3.84 -28.71 -7.25
N LEU A 76 4.13 -28.07 -6.12
CA LEU A 76 3.16 -27.85 -5.05
C LEU A 76 2.12 -26.79 -5.40
N GLY A 77 2.24 -26.12 -6.58
CA GLY A 77 1.32 -25.06 -6.97
C GLY A 77 1.35 -23.88 -5.96
N LEU A 78 2.45 -23.73 -5.23
CA LEU A 78 2.69 -22.57 -4.38
C LEU A 78 2.86 -21.36 -5.31
N VAL A 79 1.73 -20.91 -5.81
CA VAL A 79 1.63 -19.60 -6.42
C VAL A 79 2.19 -18.60 -5.41
N ASP A 80 3.01 -17.67 -5.86
CA ASP A 80 3.45 -16.55 -5.07
C ASP A 80 2.20 -15.88 -4.45
N SER A 81 1.87 -16.32 -3.25
CA SER A 81 0.67 -15.87 -2.54
C SER A 81 0.73 -14.39 -2.18
N SER A 82 1.94 -13.79 -2.23
CA SER A 82 2.13 -12.37 -1.96
C SER A 82 1.33 -11.51 -2.94
N LYS A 83 1.15 -11.96 -4.17
CA LYS A 83 0.34 -11.26 -5.19
C LYS A 83 -1.14 -11.11 -4.81
N TYR A 84 -1.65 -12.00 -3.97
CA TYR A 84 -3.05 -11.99 -3.53
C TYR A 84 -3.24 -11.36 -2.14
N LEU A 85 -2.16 -10.90 -1.53
CA LEU A 85 -2.20 -10.19 -0.25
C LEU A 85 -2.23 -8.68 -0.47
N VAL A 86 -2.83 -7.98 0.48
CA VAL A 86 -2.75 -6.52 0.57
C VAL A 86 -1.45 -6.18 1.29
N HIS A 87 -0.65 -5.34 0.67
CA HIS A 87 0.60 -4.84 1.25
C HIS A 87 0.43 -3.43 1.81
N ASP A 88 1.36 -2.99 2.64
CA ASP A 88 1.42 -1.64 3.17
C ASP A 88 1.41 -0.57 2.07
N LYS A 89 2.11 -0.82 0.97
CA LYS A 89 2.11 0.03 -0.22
C LYS A 89 0.70 0.21 -0.80
N ASP A 90 -0.08 -0.85 -0.88
CA ASP A 90 -1.45 -0.78 -1.39
C ASP A 90 -2.32 0.13 -0.53
N ILE A 91 -2.20 0.00 0.79
CA ILE A 91 -2.92 0.85 1.75
C ILE A 91 -2.44 2.30 1.66
N LEU A 92 -1.13 2.52 1.56
CA LEU A 92 -0.54 3.83 1.45
C LEU A 92 -0.97 4.53 0.15
N ASP A 93 -1.00 3.81 -0.97
CA ASP A 93 -1.47 4.32 -2.26
C ASP A 93 -2.94 4.76 -2.18
N ILE A 94 -3.82 3.95 -1.54
CA ILE A 94 -5.23 4.32 -1.31
C ILE A 94 -5.33 5.58 -0.46
N VAL A 95 -4.58 5.67 0.64
CA VAL A 95 -4.57 6.84 1.51
C VAL A 95 -4.13 8.09 0.74
N ASN A 96 -3.10 7.96 -0.10
CA ASN A 96 -2.62 9.06 -0.93
C ASN A 96 -3.65 9.47 -2.00
N GLU A 97 -4.30 8.52 -2.64
CA GLU A 97 -5.39 8.81 -3.59
C GLU A 97 -6.56 9.53 -2.90
N LEU A 98 -6.95 9.09 -1.69
CA LEU A 98 -7.98 9.75 -0.89
C LEU A 98 -7.59 11.20 -0.52
N LYS A 99 -6.35 11.41 -0.07
CA LYS A 99 -5.83 12.74 0.24
C LYS A 99 -5.83 13.64 -1.00
N ASN A 100 -5.38 13.10 -2.13
CA ASN A 100 -5.37 13.83 -3.41
C ASN A 100 -6.80 14.15 -3.91
N ALA A 101 -7.77 13.31 -3.59
CA ALA A 101 -9.19 13.54 -3.87
C ALA A 101 -9.86 14.50 -2.87
N GLY A 102 -9.10 15.09 -1.94
CA GLY A 102 -9.60 16.07 -0.98
C GLY A 102 -10.28 15.46 0.25
N ALA A 103 -9.89 14.26 0.66
CA ALA A 103 -10.37 13.70 1.92
C ALA A 103 -9.89 14.55 3.10
N GLU A 104 -10.84 15.02 3.91
CA GLU A 104 -10.59 15.83 5.12
C GLU A 104 -10.15 14.98 6.30
N ALA A 105 -10.61 13.73 6.33
CA ALA A 105 -10.28 12.76 7.36
C ALA A 105 -10.30 11.35 6.80
N ILE A 106 -9.34 10.53 7.24
CA ILE A 106 -9.22 9.11 6.85
C ILE A 106 -8.98 8.29 8.10
N SER A 107 -9.60 7.12 8.19
CA SER A 107 -9.26 6.09 9.17
C SER A 107 -9.20 4.72 8.51
N ILE A 108 -8.41 3.82 9.08
CA ILE A 108 -8.30 2.42 8.67
C ILE A 108 -8.58 1.56 9.89
N ASN A 109 -9.63 0.76 9.85
CA ASN A 109 -10.12 -0.05 10.98
C ASN A 109 -10.19 0.79 12.29
N ASP A 110 -10.75 2.00 12.15
CA ASP A 110 -10.92 3.02 13.21
C ASP A 110 -9.63 3.75 13.64
N GLU A 111 -8.43 3.31 13.21
CA GLU A 111 -7.19 4.04 13.39
C GLU A 111 -7.15 5.30 12.50
N ARG A 112 -7.02 6.46 13.14
CA ARG A 112 -6.97 7.77 12.45
C ARG A 112 -5.65 7.93 11.70
N ILE A 113 -5.74 8.29 10.43
CA ILE A 113 -4.58 8.63 9.61
C ILE A 113 -4.25 10.10 9.78
N VAL A 114 -3.05 10.37 10.26
CA VAL A 114 -2.46 11.70 10.44
C VAL A 114 -1.13 11.79 9.68
N LEU A 115 -0.48 12.95 9.70
CA LEU A 115 0.78 13.16 8.98
C LEU A 115 1.93 12.28 9.47
N THR A 116 1.89 11.92 10.75
CA THR A 116 2.91 11.08 11.39
C THR A 116 2.56 9.60 11.39
N THR A 117 1.40 9.20 10.82
CA THR A 117 1.00 7.80 10.78
C THR A 117 1.99 6.96 9.98
N SER A 118 2.49 5.90 10.59
CA SER A 118 3.28 4.87 9.93
C SER A 118 2.37 3.73 9.45
N ILE A 119 2.64 3.23 8.24
CA ILE A 119 1.96 2.08 7.65
C ILE A 119 3.05 1.13 7.16
N ILE A 120 3.19 -0.02 7.81
CA ILE A 120 4.33 -0.93 7.59
C ILE A 120 3.84 -2.38 7.60
N CYS A 121 4.28 -3.19 6.64
CA CYS A 121 4.04 -4.63 6.65
C CYS A 121 4.66 -5.31 7.88
N GLY A 122 3.88 -6.15 8.54
CA GLY A 122 4.28 -6.96 9.67
C GLY A 122 4.04 -8.46 9.44
N GLY A 123 4.38 -8.97 8.27
CA GLY A 123 4.05 -10.33 7.85
C GLY A 123 2.61 -10.43 7.37
N ASN A 124 1.75 -11.16 8.08
CA ASN A 124 0.34 -11.33 7.71
C ASN A 124 -0.56 -10.15 8.11
N VAL A 125 -0.01 -9.14 8.74
CA VAL A 125 -0.72 -7.95 9.20
C VAL A 125 -0.02 -6.69 8.71
N ILE A 126 -0.73 -5.58 8.73
CA ILE A 126 -0.16 -4.25 8.48
C ILE A 126 -0.22 -3.48 9.80
N ASN A 127 0.94 -2.98 10.24
CA ASN A 127 1.01 -2.12 11.40
C ASN A 127 0.65 -0.70 10.97
N ILE A 128 -0.37 -0.13 11.59
CA ILE A 128 -0.79 1.27 11.39
C ILE A 128 -0.66 1.97 12.73
N ASN A 129 0.23 2.96 12.80
CA ASN A 129 0.74 3.47 14.06
C ASN A 129 1.40 2.31 14.83
N GLU A 130 0.89 1.89 15.94
CA GLU A 130 1.39 0.77 16.74
C GLU A 130 0.42 -0.42 16.74
N GLU A 131 -0.74 -0.27 16.04
CA GLU A 131 -1.79 -1.28 15.98
C GLU A 131 -1.57 -2.26 14.82
N LYS A 132 -1.72 -3.55 15.13
CA LYS A 132 -1.62 -4.65 14.16
C LYS A 132 -2.97 -4.91 13.53
N ILE A 133 -3.13 -4.56 12.26
CA ILE A 133 -4.38 -4.67 11.53
C ILE A 133 -4.28 -5.78 10.48
N GLY A 134 -5.20 -6.72 10.56
CA GLY A 134 -5.38 -7.79 9.57
C GLY A 134 -6.55 -7.50 8.63
N SER A 135 -6.67 -8.32 7.58
CA SER A 135 -7.85 -8.29 6.69
C SER A 135 -9.12 -8.70 7.46
N PRO A 136 -10.28 -8.06 7.20
CA PRO A 136 -10.51 -7.04 6.19
C PRO A 136 -10.05 -5.64 6.59
N PHE A 137 -9.52 -4.89 5.62
CA PHE A 137 -9.18 -3.48 5.84
C PHE A 137 -10.39 -2.61 5.51
N VAL A 138 -10.91 -1.89 6.50
CA VAL A 138 -12.04 -0.97 6.37
C VAL A 138 -11.50 0.45 6.37
N ILE A 139 -11.51 1.09 5.21
CA ILE A 139 -11.05 2.46 5.05
C ILE A 139 -12.27 3.39 5.01
N LYS A 140 -12.31 4.34 5.94
CA LYS A 140 -13.36 5.36 6.00
C LYS A 140 -12.73 6.71 5.66
N ALA A 141 -13.40 7.47 4.81
CA ALA A 141 -12.96 8.81 4.43
C ALA A 141 -14.12 9.80 4.50
N ILE A 142 -13.83 11.00 4.98
CA ILE A 142 -14.75 12.14 4.97
C ILE A 142 -14.26 13.12 3.92
N GLY A 143 -15.16 13.58 3.06
CA GLY A 143 -14.85 14.54 1.99
C GLY A 143 -16.02 14.69 1.03
N LEU A 144 -15.80 15.41 -0.07
CA LEU A 144 -16.81 15.60 -1.11
C LEU A 144 -17.00 14.29 -1.90
N PRO A 145 -18.23 13.72 -1.95
CA PRO A 145 -18.48 12.44 -2.62
C PRO A 145 -18.03 12.41 -4.07
N GLU A 146 -18.21 13.53 -4.78
CA GLU A 146 -17.88 13.67 -6.20
C GLU A 146 -16.37 13.52 -6.45
N THR A 147 -15.54 14.08 -5.58
CA THR A 147 -14.08 13.98 -5.69
C THR A 147 -13.58 12.62 -5.21
N LEU A 148 -14.17 12.06 -4.17
CA LEU A 148 -13.82 10.73 -3.65
C LEU A 148 -14.21 9.61 -4.61
N ALA A 149 -15.24 9.79 -5.45
CA ALA A 149 -15.63 8.86 -6.50
C ALA A 149 -14.49 8.59 -7.53
N ASN A 150 -13.53 9.51 -7.64
CA ASN A 150 -12.35 9.33 -8.49
C ASN A 150 -11.44 8.16 -8.10
N LEU A 151 -11.58 7.59 -6.91
CA LEU A 151 -10.87 6.36 -6.53
C LEU A 151 -11.24 5.17 -7.42
N SER A 152 -12.40 5.20 -8.06
CA SER A 152 -12.89 4.13 -8.95
C SER A 152 -12.30 4.19 -10.37
N ARG A 153 -11.32 5.05 -10.62
CA ARG A 153 -10.69 5.17 -11.95
C ARG A 153 -10.05 3.85 -12.39
N PRO A 154 -10.08 3.57 -13.70
CA PRO A 154 -9.54 2.32 -14.25
C PRO A 154 -8.02 2.15 -14.03
N ASP A 155 -7.29 3.25 -13.86
CA ASP A 155 -5.84 3.31 -13.66
C ASP A 155 -5.44 3.48 -12.18
N GLY A 156 -6.42 3.50 -11.27
CA GLY A 156 -6.22 3.71 -9.84
C GLY A 156 -5.79 2.46 -9.08
N THR A 157 -5.44 2.65 -7.81
CA THR A 157 -5.01 1.56 -6.92
C THR A 157 -6.09 0.50 -6.75
N LEU A 158 -7.37 0.87 -6.68
CA LEU A 158 -8.46 -0.09 -6.53
C LEU A 158 -8.60 -1.01 -7.76
N ALA A 159 -8.34 -0.51 -8.96
CA ALA A 159 -8.34 -1.31 -10.19
C ALA A 159 -7.20 -2.34 -10.15
N ARG A 160 -5.98 -1.91 -9.80
CA ARG A 160 -4.81 -2.81 -9.63
C ARG A 160 -5.04 -3.91 -8.58
N LEU A 161 -5.72 -3.59 -7.48
CA LEU A 161 -6.09 -4.57 -6.46
C LEU A 161 -7.08 -5.62 -7.00
N LYS A 162 -8.07 -5.18 -7.77
CA LYS A 162 -9.03 -6.10 -8.44
C LYS A 162 -8.36 -7.01 -9.45
N GLU A 163 -7.39 -6.51 -10.23
CA GLU A 163 -6.57 -7.33 -11.14
C GLU A 163 -5.81 -8.42 -10.39
N ARG A 164 -5.33 -8.12 -9.19
CA ARG A 164 -4.70 -9.08 -8.27
C ARG A 164 -5.71 -9.98 -7.55
N LYS A 165 -6.99 -9.97 -7.95
CA LYS A 165 -8.11 -10.75 -7.35
C LYS A 165 -8.37 -10.43 -5.88
N ILE A 166 -7.98 -9.25 -5.41
CA ILE A 166 -8.30 -8.75 -4.08
C ILE A 166 -9.73 -8.19 -4.14
N LYS A 167 -10.58 -8.67 -3.24
CA LYS A 167 -11.96 -8.19 -3.14
C LYS A 167 -11.99 -6.76 -2.62
N VAL A 168 -12.57 -5.85 -3.39
CA VAL A 168 -12.74 -4.43 -3.05
C VAL A 168 -14.22 -4.09 -3.12
N GLU A 169 -14.76 -3.55 -2.04
CA GLU A 169 -16.14 -3.07 -1.93
C GLU A 169 -16.13 -1.56 -1.62
N LEU A 170 -16.95 -0.80 -2.33
CA LEU A 170 -17.21 0.63 -2.09
C LEU A 170 -18.63 0.78 -1.54
N GLN A 171 -18.78 1.59 -0.49
CA GLN A 171 -20.08 1.85 0.16
C GLN A 171 -20.28 3.36 0.35
#